data_64b5e0b9f95c30dbababbcf424080624
#
_entry.id   64b5e0b9f95c30dbababbcf424080624
#
_cell.length_a   1.000
_cell.length_b   1.000
_cell.length_c   1.000
_cell.angle_alpha   90.00
_cell.angle_beta   90.00
_cell.angle_gamma   90.00
#
_symmetry.space_group_name_H-M   'P 1'
#
loop_
_entity.id
_entity.type
_entity.pdbx_description
1 polymer ?
#
loop_
_entity_poly.entity_id
_entity_poly.type
_entity_poly.pdbx_seq_one_letter_code
_entity_poly.pdbx_strand_id
1 'polypeptide(L)'
;MHKNFFKTASVVEAKDEGVISGYASVFNKVDSYGDTIDPKAYDAVIASKELPIMLFGHDSHSVPIGKWVSLEKDEIGLKVTGQLNLNNAKAKEVFDAIKFGSLTGLSVGFSVNEDGYDVKDEDEGYGFLIKNVERLYEISVVPLPADNFARIAECKSLDLDAINDIKDLEISLRDVGLSRKEAKAFIAKAKSILSSQRDVEEQEDLNNKVNLKLQNILNKLN
;
A
#
# COMPACT_ATOMS: atom_id res chain seq x y z
N MET A 1 32.26 -8.96 -12.82
CA MET A 1 31.42 -8.12 -13.69
C MET A 1 30.07 -7.98 -13.01
N HIS A 2 29.64 -6.77 -12.65
CA HIS A 2 28.32 -6.59 -12.02
C HIS A 2 27.25 -6.59 -13.10
N LYS A 3 26.19 -7.41 -12.92
CA LYS A 3 24.99 -7.37 -13.74
C LYS A 3 23.91 -6.57 -13.01
N ASN A 4 23.29 -5.62 -13.70
CA ASN A 4 22.16 -4.84 -13.19
C ASN A 4 20.88 -5.41 -13.77
N PHE A 5 19.91 -5.67 -12.91
CA PHE A 5 18.61 -6.24 -13.29
C PHE A 5 17.49 -5.28 -12.83
N PHE A 6 16.44 -5.21 -13.63
CA PHE A 6 15.21 -4.47 -13.31
C PHE A 6 14.05 -5.45 -13.29
N LYS A 7 13.30 -5.48 -12.20
CA LYS A 7 12.21 -6.45 -11.96
C LYS A 7 11.00 -5.79 -11.29
N THR A 8 9.83 -6.34 -11.53
CA THR A 8 8.55 -5.68 -11.28
C THR A 8 7.58 -6.52 -10.44
N ALA A 9 6.83 -5.86 -9.55
CA ALA A 9 5.72 -6.41 -8.78
C ALA A 9 4.60 -5.36 -8.55
N SER A 10 3.51 -5.70 -7.87
CA SER A 10 2.28 -4.89 -7.83
C SER A 10 2.21 -3.87 -6.70
N VAL A 11 1.60 -2.71 -6.94
CA VAL A 11 1.16 -1.76 -5.91
C VAL A 11 -0.13 -2.26 -5.27
N VAL A 12 -0.22 -2.32 -3.95
CA VAL A 12 -1.34 -2.89 -3.20
C VAL A 12 -2.29 -1.84 -2.62
N GLU A 13 -1.79 -0.66 -2.25
CA GLU A 13 -2.62 0.39 -1.65
C GLU A 13 -2.10 1.79 -1.95
N ALA A 14 -3.02 2.73 -2.25
CA ALA A 14 -2.76 4.17 -2.23
C ALA A 14 -3.72 4.83 -1.24
N LYS A 15 -3.20 5.43 -0.16
CA LYS A 15 -3.98 6.19 0.83
C LYS A 15 -4.00 7.67 0.50
N ASP A 16 -4.98 8.44 1.00
CA ASP A 16 -5.15 9.86 0.66
C ASP A 16 -3.93 10.75 0.95
N GLU A 17 -3.05 10.31 1.83
CA GLU A 17 -1.83 11.03 2.22
C GLU A 17 -0.62 10.73 1.32
N GLY A 18 -0.77 10.05 0.18
CA GLY A 18 0.32 9.68 -0.72
C GLY A 18 1.09 8.42 -0.28
N VAL A 19 0.55 7.64 0.66
CA VAL A 19 1.13 6.35 1.05
C VAL A 19 0.76 5.30 0.02
N ILE A 20 1.77 4.55 -0.44
CA ILE A 20 1.60 3.40 -1.33
C ILE A 20 2.23 2.16 -0.71
N SER A 21 1.62 1.00 -0.91
CA SER A 21 2.21 -0.28 -0.51
C SER A 21 1.97 -1.35 -1.57
N GLY A 22 2.83 -2.36 -1.59
CA GLY A 22 2.74 -3.42 -2.57
C GLY A 22 3.91 -4.39 -2.51
N TYR A 23 3.97 -5.28 -3.50
CA TYR A 23 5.09 -6.18 -3.69
C TYR A 23 6.01 -5.61 -4.78
N ALA A 24 7.25 -5.31 -4.41
CA ALA A 24 8.27 -4.84 -5.36
C ALA A 24 8.90 -5.98 -6.16
N SER A 25 8.76 -7.23 -5.69
CA SER A 25 9.21 -8.45 -6.36
C SER A 25 8.43 -9.64 -5.82
N VAL A 26 7.99 -10.57 -6.69
CA VAL A 26 7.28 -11.80 -6.31
C VAL A 26 8.24 -12.99 -6.41
N PHE A 27 8.22 -13.88 -5.39
CA PHE A 27 9.10 -15.02 -5.33
C PHE A 27 8.60 -16.20 -6.18
N ASN A 28 9.53 -17.03 -6.64
CA ASN A 28 9.25 -18.28 -7.34
C ASN A 28 8.34 -18.12 -8.58
N LYS A 29 8.28 -16.92 -9.17
CA LYS A 29 7.58 -16.65 -10.43
C LYS A 29 8.56 -16.27 -11.52
N VAL A 30 8.33 -16.80 -12.70
CA VAL A 30 9.11 -16.44 -13.89
C VAL A 30 8.58 -15.11 -14.42
N ASP A 31 9.44 -14.11 -14.51
CA ASP A 31 9.11 -12.82 -15.08
C ASP A 31 9.22 -12.78 -16.62
N SER A 32 8.95 -11.64 -17.26
CA SER A 32 8.99 -11.50 -18.71
C SER A 32 10.41 -11.58 -19.31
N TYR A 33 11.45 -11.55 -18.48
CA TYR A 33 12.84 -11.77 -18.88
C TYR A 33 13.28 -13.23 -18.68
N GLY A 34 12.38 -14.08 -18.19
CA GLY A 34 12.66 -15.46 -17.86
C GLY A 34 13.30 -15.67 -16.49
N ASP A 35 13.47 -14.61 -15.70
CA ASP A 35 14.15 -14.69 -14.42
C ASP A 35 13.20 -15.07 -13.27
N THR A 36 13.77 -15.69 -12.23
CA THR A 36 13.04 -16.05 -10.99
C THR A 36 13.80 -15.52 -9.79
N ILE A 37 13.08 -15.03 -8.78
CA ILE A 37 13.66 -14.58 -7.51
C ILE A 37 13.46 -15.64 -6.44
N ASP A 38 14.55 -16.09 -5.83
CA ASP A 38 14.53 -16.97 -4.65
C ASP A 38 13.99 -16.20 -3.43
N PRO A 39 13.21 -16.83 -2.53
CA PRO A 39 12.72 -16.18 -1.31
C PRO A 39 13.79 -15.63 -0.37
N LYS A 40 15.04 -16.09 -0.50
CA LYS A 40 16.18 -15.61 0.30
C LYS A 40 16.96 -14.49 -0.39
N ALA A 41 16.65 -14.18 -1.65
CA ALA A 41 17.43 -13.24 -2.45
C ALA A 41 17.62 -11.86 -1.79
N TYR A 42 16.67 -11.41 -1.00
CA TYR A 42 16.71 -10.10 -0.34
C TYR A 42 17.10 -10.13 1.15
N ASP A 43 17.53 -11.28 1.70
CA ASP A 43 17.85 -11.41 3.14
C ASP A 43 18.92 -10.41 3.59
N ALA A 44 20.00 -10.28 2.85
CA ALA A 44 21.09 -9.35 3.13
C ALA A 44 20.64 -7.88 3.02
N VAL A 45 19.85 -7.56 2.00
CA VAL A 45 19.29 -6.22 1.78
C VAL A 45 18.39 -5.81 2.94
N ILE A 46 17.48 -6.68 3.37
CA ILE A 46 16.58 -6.40 4.50
C ILE A 46 17.36 -6.26 5.80
N ALA A 47 18.37 -7.10 6.03
CA ALA A 47 19.22 -7.03 7.22
C ALA A 47 20.04 -5.75 7.29
N SER A 48 20.46 -5.16 6.18
CA SER A 48 21.20 -3.89 6.11
C SER A 48 20.39 -2.70 6.59
N LYS A 49 19.05 -2.77 6.50
CA LYS A 49 18.09 -1.67 6.75
C LYS A 49 18.29 -0.45 5.84
N GLU A 50 19.09 -0.58 4.79
CA GLU A 50 19.22 0.46 3.76
C GLU A 50 17.97 0.44 2.87
N LEU A 51 17.34 1.59 2.71
CA LEU A 51 16.15 1.73 1.86
C LEU A 51 16.56 2.22 0.47
N PRO A 52 16.01 1.60 -0.61
CA PRO A 52 16.30 2.02 -1.97
C PRO A 52 15.65 3.36 -2.30
N ILE A 53 16.07 3.98 -3.41
CA ILE A 53 15.49 5.22 -3.92
C ILE A 53 14.11 4.92 -4.54
N MET A 54 13.14 5.82 -4.34
CA MET A 54 11.83 5.73 -5.01
C MET A 54 11.84 6.55 -6.30
N LEU A 55 11.76 5.88 -7.44
CA LEU A 55 11.75 6.52 -8.75
C LEU A 55 10.44 6.26 -9.51
N PHE A 56 10.28 6.92 -10.66
CA PHE A 56 9.27 6.61 -11.67
C PHE A 56 9.96 6.18 -12.97
N GLY A 57 9.60 5.01 -13.48
CA GLY A 57 10.09 4.54 -14.77
C GLY A 57 11.60 4.26 -14.85
N HIS A 58 12.26 3.95 -13.72
CA HIS A 58 13.72 3.75 -13.64
C HIS A 58 14.55 4.98 -14.02
N ASP A 59 13.95 6.17 -13.98
CA ASP A 59 14.64 7.40 -14.36
C ASP A 59 15.56 7.89 -13.21
N SER A 60 16.78 7.43 -13.23
CA SER A 60 17.83 7.80 -12.28
C SER A 60 18.35 9.23 -12.46
N HIS A 61 17.96 9.94 -13.52
CA HIS A 61 18.34 11.33 -13.78
C HIS A 61 17.33 12.33 -13.21
N SER A 62 16.14 11.84 -12.83
CA SER A 62 15.09 12.66 -12.22
C SER A 62 15.19 12.69 -10.70
N VAL A 63 14.60 13.72 -10.10
CA VAL A 63 14.43 13.79 -8.64
C VAL A 63 13.52 12.66 -8.18
N PRO A 64 13.85 11.95 -7.07
CA PRO A 64 12.99 10.92 -6.52
C PRO A 64 11.57 11.42 -6.26
N ILE A 65 10.58 10.58 -6.58
CA ILE A 65 9.16 10.93 -6.43
C ILE A 65 8.65 10.74 -5.00
N GLY A 66 9.47 10.16 -4.11
CA GLY A 66 9.12 9.88 -2.72
C GLY A 66 10.23 9.12 -2.01
N LYS A 67 9.86 8.40 -0.96
CA LYS A 67 10.77 7.54 -0.19
C LYS A 67 10.07 6.25 0.23
N TRP A 68 10.77 5.15 0.24
CA TRP A 68 10.34 3.93 0.90
C TRP A 68 10.49 4.07 2.41
N VAL A 69 9.57 3.52 3.20
CA VAL A 69 9.56 3.60 4.67
C VAL A 69 9.67 2.23 5.32
N SER A 70 9.28 1.16 4.63
CA SER A 70 9.54 -0.21 5.05
C SER A 70 9.87 -1.12 3.89
N LEU A 71 10.67 -2.13 4.20
CA LEU A 71 11.07 -3.22 3.32
C LEU A 71 10.98 -4.51 4.14
N GLU A 72 10.05 -5.37 3.76
CA GLU A 72 9.79 -6.63 4.47
C GLU A 72 9.62 -7.76 3.44
N LYS A 73 9.72 -8.99 3.85
CA LYS A 73 9.36 -10.14 3.01
C LYS A 73 8.34 -11.02 3.70
N ASP A 74 7.49 -11.64 2.91
CA ASP A 74 6.58 -12.70 3.33
C ASP A 74 6.69 -13.90 2.35
N GLU A 75 5.70 -14.79 2.36
CA GLU A 75 5.65 -15.96 1.48
C GLU A 75 5.41 -15.59 0.00
N ILE A 76 4.91 -14.38 -0.27
CA ILE A 76 4.59 -13.91 -1.63
C ILE A 76 5.79 -13.24 -2.27
N GLY A 77 6.47 -12.32 -1.54
CA GLY A 77 7.53 -11.54 -2.14
C GLY A 77 8.14 -10.47 -1.24
N LEU A 78 8.85 -9.52 -1.86
CA LEU A 78 9.40 -8.34 -1.22
C LEU A 78 8.30 -7.27 -1.10
N LYS A 79 7.71 -7.16 0.09
CA LYS A 79 6.68 -6.20 0.44
C LYS A 79 7.30 -4.86 0.82
N VAL A 80 6.73 -3.78 0.28
CA VAL A 80 7.23 -2.42 0.51
C VAL A 80 6.09 -1.47 0.86
N THR A 81 6.41 -0.48 1.71
CA THR A 81 5.53 0.68 1.95
C THR A 81 6.35 1.94 1.71
N GLY A 82 5.77 2.90 1.02
CA GLY A 82 6.42 4.14 0.67
C GLY A 82 5.51 5.35 0.78
N GLN A 83 6.13 6.52 0.85
CA GLN A 83 5.49 7.82 0.91
C GLN A 83 5.86 8.63 -0.31
N LEU A 84 4.91 8.93 -1.19
CA LEU A 84 5.07 9.86 -2.30
C LEU A 84 5.16 11.30 -1.79
N ASN A 85 6.03 12.10 -2.39
CA ASN A 85 6.16 13.52 -2.10
C ASN A 85 5.14 14.32 -2.91
N LEU A 86 3.92 14.48 -2.40
CA LEU A 86 2.84 15.17 -3.11
C LEU A 86 3.08 16.67 -3.35
N ASN A 87 4.15 17.26 -2.80
CA ASN A 87 4.61 18.60 -3.17
C ASN A 87 5.42 18.60 -4.49
N ASN A 88 5.82 17.43 -4.98
CA ASN A 88 6.43 17.24 -6.29
C ASN A 88 5.33 16.96 -7.32
N ALA A 89 5.27 17.76 -8.39
CA ALA A 89 4.24 17.66 -9.43
C ALA A 89 4.21 16.25 -10.07
N LYS A 90 5.39 15.65 -10.34
CA LYS A 90 5.49 14.30 -10.90
C LYS A 90 4.97 13.24 -9.93
N ALA A 91 5.30 13.33 -8.65
CA ALA A 91 4.81 12.41 -7.64
C ALA A 91 3.28 12.51 -7.48
N LYS A 92 2.73 13.71 -7.57
CA LYS A 92 1.27 13.93 -7.55
C LYS A 92 0.60 13.30 -8.78
N GLU A 93 1.15 13.50 -9.99
CA GLU A 93 0.67 12.87 -11.22
C GLU A 93 0.68 11.33 -11.11
N VAL A 94 1.78 10.76 -10.59
CA VAL A 94 1.92 9.32 -10.33
C VAL A 94 0.87 8.84 -9.33
N PHE A 95 0.67 9.57 -8.25
CA PHE A 95 -0.33 9.23 -7.22
C PHE A 95 -1.75 9.25 -7.77
N ASP A 96 -2.12 10.30 -8.53
CA ASP A 96 -3.43 10.41 -9.17
C ASP A 96 -3.66 9.24 -10.16
N ALA A 97 -2.63 8.84 -10.92
CA ALA A 97 -2.69 7.68 -11.83
C ALA A 97 -2.84 6.35 -11.06
N ILE A 98 -2.18 6.20 -9.91
CA ILE A 98 -2.34 5.02 -9.03
C ILE A 98 -3.78 4.97 -8.48
N LYS A 99 -4.31 6.06 -7.96
CA LYS A 99 -5.70 6.15 -7.47
C LYS A 99 -6.72 5.86 -8.56
N PHE A 100 -6.47 6.32 -9.77
CA PHE A 100 -7.32 6.04 -10.94
C PHE A 100 -7.21 4.58 -11.41
N GLY A 101 -6.19 3.84 -10.98
CA GLY A 101 -5.95 2.45 -11.35
C GLY A 101 -5.26 2.27 -12.72
N SER A 102 -4.79 3.34 -13.36
CA SER A 102 -4.05 3.27 -14.63
C SER A 102 -2.56 2.97 -14.48
N LEU A 103 -2.03 3.12 -13.26
CA LEU A 103 -0.63 2.89 -12.92
C LEU A 103 -0.54 1.97 -11.70
N THR A 104 0.01 0.77 -11.88
CA THR A 104 -0.15 -0.30 -10.92
C THR A 104 1.11 -1.11 -10.64
N GLY A 105 2.15 -0.91 -11.44
CA GLY A 105 3.37 -1.70 -11.41
C GLY A 105 4.44 -1.13 -10.48
N LEU A 106 5.18 -2.03 -9.81
CA LEU A 106 6.46 -1.74 -9.18
C LEU A 106 7.56 -2.52 -9.90
N SER A 107 8.75 -1.97 -9.93
CA SER A 107 9.93 -2.60 -10.53
C SER A 107 11.16 -2.34 -9.66
N VAL A 108 12.09 -3.27 -9.61
CA VAL A 108 13.31 -3.20 -8.79
C VAL A 108 14.55 -3.06 -9.64
N GLY A 109 15.46 -2.17 -9.24
CA GLY A 109 16.80 -2.06 -9.80
C GLY A 109 17.85 -2.51 -8.78
N PHE A 110 18.57 -3.60 -9.10
CA PHE A 110 19.54 -4.20 -8.18
C PHE A 110 20.79 -4.75 -8.90
N SER A 111 21.83 -5.05 -8.13
CA SER A 111 22.98 -5.82 -8.59
C SER A 111 23.07 -7.17 -7.89
N VAL A 112 23.71 -8.12 -8.57
CA VAL A 112 24.09 -9.41 -8.04
C VAL A 112 25.57 -9.69 -8.35
N ASN A 113 26.25 -10.38 -7.43
CA ASN A 113 27.59 -10.93 -7.67
C ASN A 113 27.50 -12.22 -8.48
N GLU A 114 28.65 -12.72 -8.95
CA GLU A 114 28.73 -13.97 -9.75
C GLU A 114 28.11 -15.17 -9.02
N ASP A 115 28.23 -15.24 -7.69
CA ASP A 115 27.64 -16.29 -6.86
C ASP A 115 26.16 -16.02 -6.50
N GLY A 116 25.63 -14.88 -6.85
CA GLY A 116 24.28 -14.42 -6.48
C GLY A 116 23.19 -14.92 -7.41
N TYR A 117 23.52 -15.62 -8.47
CA TYR A 117 22.53 -16.16 -9.41
C TYR A 117 23.02 -17.47 -10.05
N ASP A 118 22.06 -18.30 -10.46
CA ASP A 118 22.30 -19.44 -11.36
C ASP A 118 21.70 -19.13 -12.73
N VAL A 119 22.35 -19.64 -13.77
CA VAL A 119 21.79 -19.68 -15.13
C VAL A 119 20.82 -20.85 -15.18
N LYS A 120 19.58 -20.64 -15.57
CA LYS A 120 18.61 -21.70 -15.77
C LYS A 120 19.06 -22.59 -16.94
N ASP A 121 18.81 -23.89 -16.84
CA ASP A 121 19.03 -24.82 -17.94
C ASP A 121 17.88 -24.75 -18.98
N GLU A 122 18.04 -25.46 -20.09
CA GLU A 122 17.07 -25.44 -21.18
C GLU A 122 15.70 -26.00 -20.76
N ASP A 123 15.66 -26.93 -19.80
CA ASP A 123 14.43 -27.54 -19.28
C ASP A 123 13.66 -26.58 -18.35
N GLU A 124 14.36 -25.69 -17.66
CA GLU A 124 13.78 -24.65 -16.77
C GLU A 124 13.42 -23.35 -17.52
N GLY A 125 13.77 -23.22 -18.79
CA GLY A 125 13.59 -22.05 -19.62
C GLY A 125 14.78 -21.08 -19.52
N TYR A 126 14.83 -20.10 -20.43
CA TYR A 126 15.88 -19.08 -20.39
C TYR A 126 15.72 -18.14 -19.21
N GLY A 127 16.84 -17.64 -18.68
CA GLY A 127 16.88 -16.64 -17.62
C GLY A 127 17.77 -17.02 -16.45
N PHE A 128 17.58 -16.35 -15.34
CA PHE A 128 18.39 -16.52 -14.13
C PHE A 128 17.51 -16.85 -12.93
N LEU A 129 18.03 -17.72 -12.05
CA LEU A 129 17.55 -17.84 -10.68
C LEU A 129 18.37 -16.89 -9.80
N ILE A 130 17.80 -15.80 -9.34
CA ILE A 130 18.46 -14.82 -8.47
C ILE A 130 18.36 -15.32 -7.03
N LYS A 131 19.50 -15.64 -6.44
CA LYS A 131 19.62 -16.20 -5.07
C LYS A 131 20.06 -15.19 -4.02
N ASN A 132 20.83 -14.18 -4.44
CA ASN A 132 21.35 -13.17 -3.53
C ASN A 132 21.52 -11.82 -4.23
N VAL A 133 20.75 -10.83 -3.79
CA VAL A 133 20.87 -9.44 -4.23
C VAL A 133 21.95 -8.77 -3.39
N GLU A 134 23.02 -8.33 -4.06
CA GLU A 134 24.11 -7.62 -3.40
C GLU A 134 23.67 -6.23 -2.94
N ARG A 135 22.99 -5.51 -3.85
CA ARG A 135 22.49 -4.16 -3.57
C ARG A 135 21.18 -3.90 -4.30
N LEU A 136 20.22 -3.35 -3.57
CA LEU A 136 18.96 -2.83 -4.12
C LEU A 136 19.09 -1.31 -4.24
N TYR A 137 19.24 -0.82 -5.46
CA TYR A 137 19.47 0.61 -5.72
C TYR A 137 18.19 1.42 -5.64
N GLU A 138 17.14 0.92 -6.28
CA GLU A 138 15.88 1.63 -6.40
C GLU A 138 14.69 0.67 -6.51
N ILE A 139 13.52 1.20 -6.18
CA ILE A 139 12.24 0.60 -6.52
C ILE A 139 11.41 1.69 -7.19
N SER A 140 11.01 1.41 -8.44
CA SER A 140 10.27 2.35 -9.28
C SER A 140 8.80 2.00 -9.37
N VAL A 141 7.96 3.04 -9.42
CA VAL A 141 6.60 2.91 -9.96
C VAL A 141 6.69 2.91 -11.48
N VAL A 142 6.07 1.92 -12.16
CA VAL A 142 6.21 1.74 -13.62
C VAL A 142 4.86 1.46 -14.30
N PRO A 143 4.65 1.96 -15.56
CA PRO A 143 3.44 1.69 -16.33
C PRO A 143 3.31 0.24 -16.80
N LEU A 144 4.44 -0.37 -17.17
CA LEU A 144 4.51 -1.73 -17.74
C LEU A 144 5.41 -2.59 -16.85
N PRO A 145 4.84 -3.37 -15.94
CA PRO A 145 5.60 -4.30 -15.13
C PRO A 145 6.14 -5.47 -15.96
N ALA A 146 7.36 -5.90 -15.66
CA ALA A 146 7.95 -7.07 -16.28
C ALA A 146 7.28 -8.39 -15.83
N ASP A 147 6.71 -8.40 -14.62
CA ASP A 147 6.02 -9.56 -14.07
C ASP A 147 4.52 -9.50 -14.38
N ASN A 148 4.05 -10.37 -15.30
CA ASN A 148 2.65 -10.49 -15.68
C ASN A 148 1.73 -11.02 -14.55
N PHE A 149 2.30 -11.60 -13.49
CA PHE A 149 1.57 -12.07 -12.31
C PHE A 149 1.43 -10.99 -11.23
N ALA A 150 2.17 -9.93 -11.36
CA ALA A 150 2.12 -8.76 -10.51
C ALA A 150 0.91 -7.87 -10.85
N ARG A 151 -0.29 -8.43 -10.80
CA ARG A 151 -1.52 -7.66 -10.93
C ARG A 151 -1.97 -7.18 -9.57
N ILE A 152 -2.42 -5.93 -9.51
CA ILE A 152 -3.11 -5.32 -8.38
C ILE A 152 -4.13 -6.30 -7.84
N ALA A 153 -4.05 -6.63 -6.56
CA ALA A 153 -5.25 -6.87 -5.78
C ALA A 153 -5.97 -5.51 -5.78
N GLU A 154 -7.16 -5.43 -6.36
CA GLU A 154 -7.95 -4.24 -6.56
C GLU A 154 -7.76 -3.25 -5.40
N CYS A 155 -7.18 -2.09 -5.68
CA CYS A 155 -7.23 -0.94 -4.79
C CYS A 155 -8.68 -0.43 -4.81
N LYS A 156 -9.54 -1.09 -4.03
CA LYS A 156 -10.85 -0.54 -3.71
C LYS A 156 -10.60 0.48 -2.60
N SER A 157 -10.44 1.74 -2.98
CA SER A 157 -10.71 2.85 -2.08
C SER A 157 -12.11 2.62 -1.50
N LEU A 158 -12.27 2.82 -0.19
CA LEU A 158 -13.58 2.80 0.42
C LEU A 158 -14.39 3.90 -0.29
N ASP A 159 -15.25 3.50 -1.22
CA ASP A 159 -16.18 4.43 -1.87
C ASP A 159 -17.30 4.71 -0.88
N LEU A 160 -17.14 5.80 -0.13
CA LEU A 160 -18.10 6.19 0.90
C LEU A 160 -19.47 6.52 0.28
N ASP A 161 -19.48 7.01 -0.96
CA ASP A 161 -20.72 7.37 -1.66
C ASP A 161 -21.51 6.13 -2.11
N ALA A 162 -20.84 4.98 -2.28
CA ALA A 162 -21.47 3.71 -2.60
C ALA A 162 -22.03 2.97 -1.38
N ILE A 163 -21.75 3.45 -0.14
CA ILE A 163 -22.20 2.82 1.11
C ILE A 163 -23.56 3.38 1.50
N ASN A 164 -24.62 2.63 1.24
CA ASN A 164 -25.98 3.02 1.59
C ASN A 164 -26.50 2.33 2.87
N ASP A 165 -25.92 1.21 3.25
CA ASP A 165 -26.34 0.43 4.41
C ASP A 165 -25.15 -0.27 5.10
N ILE A 166 -25.46 -0.98 6.20
CA ILE A 166 -24.45 -1.69 7.01
C ILE A 166 -23.85 -2.89 6.25
N LYS A 167 -24.60 -3.46 5.33
CA LYS A 167 -24.15 -4.59 4.53
C LYS A 167 -23.14 -4.10 3.48
N ASP A 168 -23.42 -2.97 2.85
CA ASP A 168 -22.50 -2.31 1.93
C ASP A 168 -21.20 -1.93 2.66
N LEU A 169 -21.31 -1.39 3.88
CA LEU A 169 -20.15 -1.10 4.73
C LEU A 169 -19.35 -2.36 5.09
N GLU A 170 -20.02 -3.48 5.45
CA GLU A 170 -19.34 -4.77 5.71
C GLU A 170 -18.59 -5.24 4.46
N ILE A 171 -19.21 -5.15 3.29
CA ILE A 171 -18.60 -5.55 2.01
C ILE A 171 -17.38 -4.66 1.73
N SER A 172 -17.54 -3.34 1.80
CA SER A 172 -16.48 -2.38 1.53
C SER A 172 -15.29 -2.53 2.49
N LEU A 173 -15.53 -2.78 3.78
CA LEU A 173 -14.47 -3.06 4.76
C LEU A 173 -13.72 -4.37 4.46
N ARG A 174 -14.43 -5.39 3.94
CA ARG A 174 -13.81 -6.65 3.51
C ARG A 174 -13.01 -6.47 2.22
N ASP A 175 -13.52 -5.66 1.32
CA ASP A 175 -12.84 -5.34 0.05
C ASP A 175 -11.52 -4.59 0.27
N VAL A 176 -11.39 -3.83 1.38
CA VAL A 176 -10.13 -3.19 1.79
C VAL A 176 -9.26 -4.08 2.70
N GLY A 177 -9.55 -5.37 2.79
CA GLY A 177 -8.67 -6.36 3.40
C GLY A 177 -9.03 -6.82 4.82
N LEU A 178 -10.13 -6.33 5.42
CA LEU A 178 -10.58 -6.86 6.71
C LEU A 178 -11.25 -8.22 6.52
N SER A 179 -10.97 -9.15 7.44
CA SER A 179 -11.75 -10.38 7.53
C SER A 179 -13.21 -10.05 7.91
N ARG A 180 -14.13 -10.96 7.60
CA ARG A 180 -15.54 -10.78 7.98
C ARG A 180 -15.75 -10.52 9.48
N LYS A 181 -14.91 -11.13 10.32
CA LYS A 181 -14.95 -10.95 11.78
C LYS A 181 -14.50 -9.54 12.18
N GLU A 182 -13.44 -9.05 11.59
CA GLU A 182 -12.89 -7.70 11.83
C GLU A 182 -13.84 -6.61 11.33
N ALA A 183 -14.38 -6.76 10.12
CA ALA A 183 -15.36 -5.82 9.58
C ALA A 183 -16.59 -5.69 10.51
N LYS A 184 -17.14 -6.80 10.99
CA LYS A 184 -18.24 -6.78 11.96
C LYS A 184 -17.88 -6.17 13.29
N ALA A 185 -16.68 -6.45 13.80
CA ALA A 185 -16.19 -5.87 15.06
C ALA A 185 -15.99 -4.34 14.92
N PHE A 186 -15.45 -3.88 13.80
CA PHE A 186 -15.32 -2.46 13.49
C PHE A 186 -16.68 -1.76 13.45
N ILE A 187 -17.66 -2.31 12.72
CA ILE A 187 -19.01 -1.75 12.63
C ILE A 187 -19.69 -1.70 14.00
N ALA A 188 -19.57 -2.75 14.80
CA ALA A 188 -20.14 -2.77 16.16
C ALA A 188 -19.51 -1.69 17.05
N LYS A 189 -18.19 -1.51 16.97
CA LYS A 189 -17.48 -0.47 17.73
C LYS A 189 -17.87 0.94 17.28
N ALA A 190 -17.95 1.19 15.97
CA ALA A 190 -18.39 2.46 15.42
C ALA A 190 -19.83 2.83 15.88
N LYS A 191 -20.75 1.86 15.83
CA LYS A 191 -22.12 2.05 16.34
C LYS A 191 -22.14 2.41 17.83
N SER A 192 -21.37 1.71 18.66
CA SER A 192 -21.27 1.98 20.09
C SER A 192 -20.77 3.40 20.39
N ILE A 193 -19.77 3.88 19.62
CA ILE A 193 -19.25 5.24 19.77
C ILE A 193 -20.31 6.28 19.39
N LEU A 194 -20.99 6.09 18.26
CA LEU A 194 -22.01 7.01 17.76
C LEU A 194 -23.25 7.05 18.67
N SER A 195 -23.67 5.90 19.26
CA SER A 195 -24.76 5.89 20.24
C SER A 195 -24.39 6.65 21.51
N SER A 196 -23.18 6.46 22.03
CA SER A 196 -22.70 7.20 23.22
C SER A 196 -22.62 8.73 23.00
N GLN A 197 -22.28 9.16 21.79
CA GLN A 197 -22.29 10.59 21.43
C GLN A 197 -23.72 11.16 21.38
N ARG A 198 -24.68 10.43 20.81
CA ARG A 198 -26.10 10.86 20.81
C ARG A 198 -26.67 10.99 22.20
N ASP A 199 -26.39 10.05 23.08
CA ASP A 199 -26.86 10.09 24.46
C ASP A 199 -26.32 11.34 25.22
N VAL A 200 -25.09 11.76 24.91
CA VAL A 200 -24.50 13.00 25.48
C VAL A 200 -25.17 14.25 24.91
N GLU A 201 -25.41 14.32 23.61
CA GLU A 201 -26.07 15.47 22.96
C GLU A 201 -27.53 15.61 23.43
N GLU A 202 -28.29 14.52 23.56
CA GLU A 202 -29.66 14.53 24.08
C GLU A 202 -29.70 14.97 25.54
N GLN A 203 -28.71 14.59 26.36
CA GLN A 203 -28.58 14.99 27.75
C GLN A 203 -28.26 16.48 27.88
N GLU A 204 -27.40 17.04 27.05
CA GLU A 204 -27.09 18.47 26.99
C GLU A 204 -28.31 19.30 26.56
N ASP A 205 -29.04 18.85 25.54
CA ASP A 205 -30.25 19.55 25.08
C ASP A 205 -31.36 19.53 26.15
N LEU A 206 -31.52 18.41 26.88
CA LEU A 206 -32.44 18.32 28.00
C LEU A 206 -32.06 19.25 29.15
N ASN A 207 -30.76 19.29 29.51
CA ASN A 207 -30.27 20.20 30.57
C ASN A 207 -30.46 21.67 30.19
N ASN A 208 -30.24 22.05 28.94
CA ASN A 208 -30.48 23.40 28.44
C ASN A 208 -31.96 23.78 28.50
N LYS A 209 -32.88 22.87 28.12
CA LYS A 209 -34.33 23.10 28.25
C LYS A 209 -34.79 23.22 29.69
N VAL A 210 -34.22 22.43 30.61
CA VAL A 210 -34.52 22.53 32.06
C VAL A 210 -34.03 23.86 32.61
N ASN A 211 -32.80 24.28 32.28
CA ASN A 211 -32.24 25.57 32.73
C ASN A 211 -33.06 26.76 32.23
N LEU A 212 -33.48 26.72 30.96
CA LEU A 212 -34.33 27.80 30.39
C LEU A 212 -35.70 27.89 31.10
N LYS A 213 -36.32 26.74 31.45
CA LYS A 213 -37.56 26.70 32.23
C LYS A 213 -37.39 27.25 33.64
N LEU A 214 -36.29 26.91 34.33
CA LEU A 214 -35.97 27.42 35.65
C LEU A 214 -35.75 28.93 35.63
N GLN A 215 -35.03 29.48 34.67
CA GLN A 215 -34.87 30.93 34.50
C GLN A 215 -36.21 31.65 34.28
N ASN A 216 -37.09 31.07 33.44
CA ASN A 216 -38.42 31.65 33.20
C ASN A 216 -39.31 31.62 34.44
N ILE A 217 -39.19 30.63 35.33
CA ILE A 217 -39.91 30.59 36.61
C ILE A 217 -39.36 31.64 37.57
N LEU A 218 -38.04 31.73 37.69
CA LEU A 218 -37.40 32.74 38.56
C LEU A 218 -37.74 34.17 38.15
N ASN A 219 -37.79 34.44 36.83
CA ASN A 219 -38.19 35.76 36.32
C ASN A 219 -39.68 36.12 36.53
N LYS A 220 -40.55 35.16 36.86
CA LYS A 220 -41.98 35.38 37.19
C LYS A 220 -42.24 35.56 38.69
N LEU A 221 -41.25 35.26 39.52
CA LEU A 221 -41.31 35.34 40.97
C LEU A 221 -40.71 36.65 41.53
N ASN A 222 -40.06 37.46 40.69
CA ASN A 222 -39.58 38.82 40.91
C ASN A 222 -40.53 39.85 40.24
#